data_1d7457e8de6b0fc3b1ba8576fdd5d17d
#
_entry.id   1d7457e8de6b0fc3b1ba8576fdd5d17d
#
_cell.length_a   1.000
_cell.length_b   1.000
_cell.length_c   1.000
_cell.angle_alpha   90.00
_cell.angle_beta   90.00
_cell.angle_gamma   90.00
#
_symmetry.space_group_name_H-M   'P 1'
#
loop_
_entity.id
_entity.type
_entity.pdbx_description
1 polymer ?
#
loop_
_entity_poly.entity_id
_entity_poly.type
_entity_poly.pdbx_seq_one_letter_code
_entity_poly.pdbx_strand_id
1 'polypeptide(L)'
;IAVSRMVAQNMQQGRYRDVRKIKRLSTVSFLCTGLLGTLLMFAGAGPYVRFAENPNAFLAVFVMAPAIFFVCVSSSYRGYYEGLRNMYPTAWSQISEALVKLACGLLFSSAAVRLGLEEYERFGRVFGTAVETSSQAQLAVLPYGAAGAILGIVVSTAAGSLFLWIYSRCKGDGISRQMLEHAAPARGSKEILKQLWTIAIPICLGALALNITTLIDVSSLTNRLSTALERGSEVLLSMYDGILPTNTPQDEIPNYLFGAYNMSVTLFNLIPALTTTFGVSALPAVTAAWAARSKSLLRRNIESVWRVTSMIAFPAGFGICALAEPILTLVYQADPASIPIAAPILRVLGLAAVFVA
;
A
#
# COMPACT_ATOMS: atom_id res chain seq x y z
N ILE A 1 -2.39 12.63 8.73
CA ILE A 1 -1.46 13.74 9.07
C ILE A 1 -2.25 15.05 9.28
N ALA A 2 -3.06 15.57 8.33
CA ALA A 2 -3.77 16.84 8.50
C ALA A 2 -4.75 16.83 9.70
N VAL A 3 -5.56 15.78 9.82
CA VAL A 3 -6.51 15.61 10.92
C VAL A 3 -5.78 15.47 12.25
N SER A 4 -4.74 14.63 12.34
CA SER A 4 -3.99 14.42 13.57
C SER A 4 -3.32 15.70 14.06
N ARG A 5 -2.76 16.50 13.15
CA ARG A 5 -2.18 17.81 13.47
C ARG A 5 -3.22 18.78 14.05
N MET A 6 -4.38 18.89 13.39
CA MET A 6 -5.46 19.80 13.86
C MET A 6 -6.02 19.35 15.20
N VAL A 7 -6.23 18.06 15.40
CA VAL A 7 -6.73 17.50 16.67
C VAL A 7 -5.71 17.75 17.79
N ALA A 8 -4.43 17.43 17.58
CA ALA A 8 -3.38 17.64 18.56
C ALA A 8 -3.25 19.12 18.98
N GLN A 9 -3.30 20.05 18.02
CA GLN A 9 -3.24 21.48 18.27
C GLN A 9 -4.42 21.96 19.12
N ASN A 10 -5.65 21.57 18.78
CA ASN A 10 -6.84 21.99 19.51
C ASN A 10 -6.93 21.32 20.89
N MET A 11 -6.42 20.10 21.06
CA MET A 11 -6.28 19.46 22.37
C MET A 11 -5.36 20.22 23.30
N GLN A 12 -4.19 20.67 22.81
CA GLN A 12 -3.25 21.48 23.61
C GLN A 12 -3.83 22.85 24.00
N GLN A 13 -4.70 23.41 23.16
CA GLN A 13 -5.37 24.68 23.42
C GLN A 13 -6.64 24.57 24.30
N GLY A 14 -6.99 23.35 24.76
CA GLY A 14 -8.21 23.12 25.54
C GLY A 14 -9.51 23.28 24.75
N ARG A 15 -9.45 23.32 23.42
CA ARG A 15 -10.61 23.55 22.53
C ARG A 15 -11.33 22.24 22.21
N TYR A 16 -11.82 21.54 23.21
CA TYR A 16 -12.41 20.20 23.08
C TYR A 16 -13.65 20.14 22.19
N ARG A 17 -14.44 21.23 22.12
CA ARG A 17 -15.59 21.32 21.20
C ARG A 17 -15.14 21.33 19.74
N ASP A 18 -14.04 22.01 19.43
CA ASP A 18 -13.45 21.98 18.09
C ASP A 18 -12.93 20.59 17.73
N VAL A 19 -12.31 19.89 18.67
CA VAL A 19 -11.81 18.51 18.47
C VAL A 19 -12.94 17.58 18.02
N ARG A 20 -14.10 17.59 18.69
CA ARG A 20 -15.26 16.80 18.28
C ARG A 20 -15.84 17.25 16.94
N LYS A 21 -15.84 18.55 16.68
CA LYS A 21 -16.30 19.08 15.41
C LYS A 21 -15.37 18.71 14.26
N ILE A 22 -14.05 18.74 14.48
CA ILE A 22 -13.04 18.26 13.52
C ILE A 22 -13.28 16.79 13.20
N LYS A 23 -13.50 15.91 14.20
CA LYS A 23 -13.83 14.49 13.98
C LYS A 23 -15.01 14.35 13.02
N ARG A 24 -16.13 15.03 13.30
CA ARG A 24 -17.34 14.93 12.47
C ARG A 24 -17.11 15.45 11.05
N LEU A 25 -16.50 16.62 10.91
CA LEU A 25 -16.26 17.23 9.60
C LEU A 25 -15.25 16.43 8.77
N SER A 26 -14.16 15.95 9.40
CA SER A 26 -13.19 15.11 8.70
C SER A 26 -13.82 13.79 8.25
N THR A 27 -14.59 13.11 9.11
CA THR A 27 -15.25 11.85 8.74
C THR A 27 -16.20 12.07 7.55
N VAL A 28 -17.00 13.12 7.54
CA VAL A 28 -17.89 13.43 6.40
C VAL A 28 -17.07 13.74 5.13
N SER A 29 -16.02 14.56 5.24
CA SER A 29 -15.13 14.85 4.09
C SER A 29 -14.50 13.61 3.52
N PHE A 30 -13.96 12.71 4.37
CA PHE A 30 -13.34 11.48 3.93
C PHE A 30 -14.35 10.47 3.36
N LEU A 31 -15.60 10.45 3.87
CA LEU A 31 -16.67 9.67 3.25
C LEU A 31 -16.98 10.15 1.84
N CYS A 32 -17.14 11.48 1.65
CA CYS A 32 -17.42 12.06 0.34
C CYS A 32 -16.26 11.81 -0.64
N THR A 33 -15.01 12.06 -0.22
CA THR A 33 -13.84 11.84 -1.08
C THR A 33 -13.61 10.36 -1.36
N GLY A 34 -13.84 9.47 -0.39
CA GLY A 34 -13.76 8.03 -0.57
C GLY A 34 -14.81 7.50 -1.55
N LEU A 35 -16.05 7.96 -1.44
CA LEU A 35 -17.12 7.60 -2.38
C LEU A 35 -16.80 8.11 -3.80
N LEU A 36 -16.39 9.37 -3.91
CA LEU A 36 -15.98 9.95 -5.20
C LEU A 36 -14.82 9.18 -5.81
N GLY A 37 -13.77 8.88 -5.02
CA GLY A 37 -12.62 8.09 -5.48
C GLY A 37 -13.01 6.69 -5.94
N THR A 38 -13.91 6.02 -5.22
CA THR A 38 -14.44 4.71 -5.62
C THR A 38 -15.20 4.78 -6.94
N LEU A 39 -16.07 5.78 -7.10
CA LEU A 39 -16.82 5.97 -8.37
C LEU A 39 -15.87 6.30 -9.53
N LEU A 40 -14.88 7.16 -9.31
CA LEU A 40 -13.87 7.48 -10.31
C LEU A 40 -13.05 6.25 -10.69
N MET A 41 -12.71 5.38 -9.75
CA MET A 41 -11.98 4.15 -10.05
C MET A 41 -12.82 3.15 -10.82
N PHE A 42 -14.11 2.99 -10.50
CA PHE A 42 -15.02 2.17 -11.29
C PHE A 42 -15.14 2.68 -12.74
N ALA A 43 -15.32 3.99 -12.92
CA ALA A 43 -15.41 4.61 -14.25
C ALA A 43 -14.06 4.55 -15.01
N GLY A 44 -12.95 4.69 -14.27
CA GLY A 44 -11.60 4.72 -14.82
C GLY A 44 -10.97 3.35 -15.05
N ALA A 45 -11.56 2.26 -14.55
CA ALA A 45 -10.98 0.91 -14.67
C ALA A 45 -10.76 0.49 -16.13
N GLY A 46 -11.75 0.70 -17.00
CA GLY A 46 -11.66 0.38 -18.42
C GLY A 46 -10.59 1.19 -19.16
N PRO A 47 -10.63 2.53 -19.12
CA PRO A 47 -9.59 3.38 -19.69
C PRO A 47 -8.17 3.06 -19.17
N TYR A 48 -8.04 2.83 -17.88
CA TYR A 48 -6.73 2.51 -17.28
C TYR A 48 -6.13 1.21 -17.81
N VAL A 49 -6.94 0.15 -17.91
CA VAL A 49 -6.49 -1.17 -18.40
C VAL A 49 -6.09 -1.12 -19.87
N ARG A 50 -6.80 -0.31 -20.67
CA ARG A 50 -6.42 -0.06 -22.07
C ARG A 50 -5.09 0.70 -22.17
N PHE A 51 -4.90 1.71 -21.32
CA PHE A 51 -3.64 2.47 -21.26
C PHE A 51 -2.46 1.61 -20.78
N ALA A 52 -2.71 0.69 -19.84
CA ALA A 52 -1.71 -0.22 -19.29
C ALA A 52 -1.45 -1.46 -20.18
N GLU A 53 -2.17 -1.58 -21.31
CA GLU A 53 -2.07 -2.71 -22.27
C GLU A 53 -2.20 -4.10 -21.60
N ASN A 54 -2.94 -4.17 -20.47
CA ASN A 54 -3.11 -5.41 -19.72
C ASN A 54 -4.60 -5.71 -19.44
N PRO A 55 -5.32 -6.31 -20.40
CA PRO A 55 -6.74 -6.65 -20.25
C PRO A 55 -7.03 -7.55 -19.03
N ASN A 56 -6.10 -8.43 -18.68
CA ASN A 56 -6.23 -9.37 -17.57
C ASN A 56 -6.31 -8.69 -16.20
N ALA A 57 -5.85 -7.43 -16.10
CA ALA A 57 -5.91 -6.65 -14.86
C ALA A 57 -7.30 -6.02 -14.58
N PHE A 58 -8.23 -6.03 -15.55
CA PHE A 58 -9.53 -5.34 -15.42
C PHE A 58 -10.30 -5.76 -14.18
N LEU A 59 -10.47 -7.06 -13.99
CA LEU A 59 -11.23 -7.61 -12.86
C LEU A 59 -10.60 -7.22 -11.52
N ALA A 60 -9.28 -7.28 -11.44
CA ALA A 60 -8.51 -6.92 -10.26
C ALA A 60 -8.68 -5.42 -9.90
N VAL A 61 -8.56 -4.53 -10.88
CA VAL A 61 -8.75 -3.08 -10.71
C VAL A 61 -10.19 -2.76 -10.31
N PHE A 62 -11.17 -3.40 -10.95
CA PHE A 62 -12.59 -3.20 -10.65
C PHE A 62 -12.93 -3.63 -9.22
N VAL A 63 -12.49 -4.82 -8.82
CA VAL A 63 -12.71 -5.36 -7.46
C VAL A 63 -12.04 -4.49 -6.39
N MET A 64 -10.91 -3.84 -6.71
CA MET A 64 -10.17 -2.98 -5.76
C MET A 64 -10.90 -1.65 -5.45
N ALA A 65 -11.80 -1.18 -6.31
CA ALA A 65 -12.41 0.14 -6.17
C ALA A 65 -13.06 0.41 -4.79
N PRO A 66 -13.85 -0.51 -4.18
CA PRO A 66 -14.44 -0.29 -2.86
C PRO A 66 -13.41 -0.13 -1.74
N ALA A 67 -12.19 -0.64 -1.89
CA ALA A 67 -11.14 -0.48 -0.89
C ALA A 67 -10.84 0.99 -0.61
N ILE A 68 -10.89 1.86 -1.63
CA ILE A 68 -10.65 3.30 -1.50
C ILE A 68 -11.60 3.91 -0.48
N PHE A 69 -12.89 3.55 -0.54
CA PHE A 69 -13.88 4.03 0.42
C PHE A 69 -13.51 3.65 1.85
N PHE A 70 -13.23 2.37 2.09
CA PHE A 70 -12.90 1.88 3.43
C PHE A 70 -11.57 2.43 3.96
N VAL A 71 -10.56 2.60 3.10
CA VAL A 71 -9.27 3.23 3.46
C VAL A 71 -9.49 4.69 3.86
N CYS A 72 -10.33 5.44 3.14
CA CYS A 72 -10.67 6.82 3.51
C CYS A 72 -11.34 6.88 4.88
N VAL A 73 -12.32 6.02 5.14
CA VAL A 73 -13.01 5.92 6.44
C VAL A 73 -11.99 5.61 7.56
N SER A 74 -11.17 4.58 7.40
CA SER A 74 -10.13 4.20 8.36
C SER A 74 -9.17 5.35 8.64
N SER A 75 -8.72 6.05 7.59
CA SER A 75 -7.78 7.17 7.70
C SER A 75 -8.33 8.34 8.52
N SER A 76 -9.65 8.61 8.42
CA SER A 76 -10.29 9.62 9.24
C SER A 76 -10.23 9.28 10.74
N TYR A 77 -10.57 8.04 11.10
CA TYR A 77 -10.53 7.59 12.49
C TYR A 77 -9.10 7.48 13.02
N ARG A 78 -8.18 6.90 12.25
CA ARG A 78 -6.75 6.81 12.62
C ARG A 78 -6.18 8.20 12.88
N GLY A 79 -6.35 9.14 11.94
CA GLY A 79 -5.87 10.51 12.11
C GLY A 79 -6.47 11.23 13.34
N TYR A 80 -7.72 10.92 13.68
CA TYR A 80 -8.35 11.45 14.90
C TYR A 80 -7.69 10.91 16.18
N TYR A 81 -7.54 9.59 16.31
CA TYR A 81 -6.94 8.96 17.49
C TYR A 81 -5.44 9.25 17.64
N GLU A 82 -4.71 9.31 16.54
CA GLU A 82 -3.30 9.75 16.52
C GLU A 82 -3.17 11.20 17.04
N GLY A 83 -4.09 12.07 16.64
CA GLY A 83 -4.15 13.44 17.14
C GLY A 83 -4.46 13.54 18.65
N LEU A 84 -5.20 12.59 19.19
CA LEU A 84 -5.43 12.41 20.63
C LEU A 84 -4.24 11.77 21.36
N ARG A 85 -3.15 11.45 20.66
CA ARG A 85 -1.99 10.66 21.15
C ARG A 85 -2.36 9.27 21.64
N ASN A 86 -3.45 8.70 21.14
CA ASN A 86 -3.87 7.34 21.41
C ASN A 86 -3.62 6.47 20.19
N MET A 87 -2.49 5.77 20.16
CA MET A 87 -2.08 4.91 19.04
C MET A 87 -2.72 3.51 19.09
N TYR A 88 -3.37 3.13 20.19
CA TYR A 88 -3.96 1.81 20.38
C TYR A 88 -4.96 1.42 19.29
N PRO A 89 -5.98 2.25 18.95
CA PRO A 89 -6.95 1.89 17.92
C PRO A 89 -6.32 1.75 16.54
N THR A 90 -5.35 2.61 16.23
CA THR A 90 -4.60 2.56 14.96
C THR A 90 -3.84 1.25 14.85
N ALA A 91 -3.05 0.87 15.88
CA ALA A 91 -2.26 -0.34 15.89
C ALA A 91 -3.14 -1.60 15.75
N TRP A 92 -4.19 -1.73 16.58
CA TRP A 92 -5.08 -2.88 16.51
C TRP A 92 -5.85 -2.98 15.19
N SER A 93 -6.28 -1.83 14.62
CA SER A 93 -6.92 -1.83 13.31
C SER A 93 -5.98 -2.33 12.20
N GLN A 94 -4.70 -1.97 12.25
CA GLN A 94 -3.70 -2.43 11.27
C GLN A 94 -3.36 -3.91 11.43
N ILE A 95 -3.24 -4.40 12.68
CA ILE A 95 -3.02 -5.82 12.94
C ILE A 95 -4.22 -6.65 12.45
N SER A 96 -5.45 -6.24 12.79
CA SER A 96 -6.66 -6.95 12.33
C SER A 96 -6.77 -6.93 10.80
N GLU A 97 -6.47 -5.79 10.17
CA GLU A 97 -6.45 -5.66 8.71
C GLU A 97 -5.41 -6.58 8.07
N ALA A 98 -4.21 -6.68 8.63
CA ALA A 98 -3.16 -7.57 8.13
C ALA A 98 -3.54 -9.06 8.25
N LEU A 99 -4.11 -9.46 9.38
CA LEU A 99 -4.57 -10.84 9.59
C LEU A 99 -5.72 -11.22 8.67
N VAL A 100 -6.73 -10.35 8.54
CA VAL A 100 -7.87 -10.57 7.64
C VAL A 100 -7.40 -10.58 6.18
N LYS A 101 -6.48 -9.67 5.80
CA LYS A 101 -5.90 -9.64 4.46
C LYS A 101 -5.22 -10.95 4.10
N LEU A 102 -4.40 -11.48 5.01
CA LEU A 102 -3.72 -12.75 4.78
C LEU A 102 -4.72 -13.90 4.65
N ALA A 103 -5.64 -14.03 5.61
CA ALA A 103 -6.62 -15.11 5.62
C ALA A 103 -7.56 -15.04 4.43
N CYS A 104 -8.25 -13.92 4.23
CA CYS A 104 -9.21 -13.76 3.15
C CYS A 104 -8.55 -13.71 1.76
N GLY A 105 -7.35 -13.11 1.66
CA GLY A 105 -6.61 -13.06 0.41
C GLY A 105 -6.24 -14.45 -0.09
N LEU A 106 -5.71 -15.29 0.78
CA LEU A 106 -5.37 -16.68 0.45
C LEU A 106 -6.64 -17.51 0.18
N LEU A 107 -7.68 -17.37 1.02
CA LEU A 107 -8.92 -18.12 0.85
C LEU A 107 -9.62 -17.78 -0.48
N PHE A 108 -9.80 -16.51 -0.78
CA PHE A 108 -10.52 -16.10 -2.00
C PHE A 108 -9.70 -16.35 -3.26
N SER A 109 -8.37 -16.15 -3.21
CA SER A 109 -7.51 -16.50 -4.32
C SER A 109 -7.52 -18.00 -4.61
N SER A 110 -7.32 -18.84 -3.58
CA SER A 110 -7.33 -20.29 -3.76
C SER A 110 -8.72 -20.82 -4.17
N ALA A 111 -9.80 -20.24 -3.64
CA ALA A 111 -11.16 -20.60 -4.03
C ALA A 111 -11.43 -20.26 -5.50
N ALA A 112 -11.03 -19.06 -5.96
CA ALA A 112 -11.20 -18.66 -7.35
C ALA A 112 -10.44 -19.59 -8.31
N VAL A 113 -9.19 -19.92 -7.97
CA VAL A 113 -8.38 -20.86 -8.78
C VAL A 113 -9.00 -22.25 -8.81
N ARG A 114 -9.44 -22.79 -7.66
CA ARG A 114 -10.07 -24.12 -7.60
C ARG A 114 -11.36 -24.16 -8.40
N LEU A 115 -12.25 -23.19 -8.22
CA LEU A 115 -13.52 -23.12 -8.95
C LEU A 115 -13.31 -23.03 -10.46
N GLY A 116 -12.35 -22.24 -10.92
CA GLY A 116 -12.04 -22.14 -12.34
C GLY A 116 -11.48 -23.43 -12.93
N LEU A 117 -10.62 -24.16 -12.19
CA LEU A 117 -10.09 -25.44 -12.63
C LEU A 117 -11.15 -26.57 -12.58
N GLU A 118 -12.03 -26.60 -11.57
CA GLU A 118 -13.15 -27.53 -11.51
C GLU A 118 -14.15 -27.32 -12.66
N GLU A 119 -14.39 -26.07 -13.05
CA GLU A 119 -15.23 -25.74 -14.22
C GLU A 119 -14.58 -26.23 -15.51
N TYR A 120 -13.24 -26.08 -15.63
CA TYR A 120 -12.51 -26.62 -16.75
C TYR A 120 -12.60 -28.15 -16.86
N GLU A 121 -12.43 -28.87 -15.75
CA GLU A 121 -12.51 -30.33 -15.74
C GLU A 121 -13.91 -30.85 -16.11
N ARG A 122 -14.98 -30.10 -15.75
CA ARG A 122 -16.37 -30.51 -16.00
C ARG A 122 -16.89 -30.09 -17.37
N PHE A 123 -16.52 -28.90 -17.84
CA PHE A 123 -17.14 -28.24 -18.99
C PHE A 123 -16.14 -27.80 -20.07
N GLY A 124 -14.82 -27.96 -19.88
CA GLY A 124 -13.80 -27.45 -20.80
C GLY A 124 -13.77 -25.92 -20.89
N ARG A 125 -14.23 -25.22 -19.84
CA ARG A 125 -14.33 -23.75 -19.79
C ARG A 125 -13.79 -23.24 -18.47
N VAL A 126 -13.22 -22.02 -18.51
CA VAL A 126 -12.80 -21.28 -17.31
C VAL A 126 -13.59 -19.99 -17.26
N PHE A 127 -14.49 -19.86 -16.30
CA PHE A 127 -15.39 -18.72 -16.11
C PHE A 127 -16.08 -18.27 -17.42
N GLY A 128 -16.56 -19.27 -18.20
CA GLY A 128 -17.29 -19.04 -19.45
C GLY A 128 -16.42 -18.94 -20.70
N THR A 129 -15.10 -18.86 -20.61
CA THR A 129 -14.15 -18.90 -21.75
C THR A 129 -13.81 -20.35 -22.07
N ALA A 130 -14.02 -20.79 -23.33
CA ALA A 130 -13.64 -22.12 -23.78
C ALA A 130 -12.11 -22.22 -23.85
N VAL A 131 -11.54 -23.31 -23.32
CA VAL A 131 -10.09 -23.53 -23.22
C VAL A 131 -9.80 -24.97 -23.65
N GLU A 132 -8.86 -25.13 -24.58
CA GLU A 132 -8.57 -26.44 -25.18
C GLU A 132 -7.54 -27.24 -24.41
N THR A 133 -6.61 -26.57 -23.72
CA THR A 133 -5.48 -27.24 -23.07
C THR A 133 -5.42 -26.91 -21.55
N SER A 134 -4.99 -27.89 -20.73
CA SER A 134 -4.83 -27.69 -19.28
C SER A 134 -3.86 -26.55 -18.93
N SER A 135 -2.79 -26.34 -19.70
CA SER A 135 -1.88 -25.21 -19.51
C SER A 135 -2.56 -23.85 -19.78
N GLN A 136 -3.41 -23.77 -20.79
CA GLN A 136 -4.21 -22.57 -21.05
C GLN A 136 -5.24 -22.32 -19.94
N ALA A 137 -5.83 -23.38 -19.38
CA ALA A 137 -6.76 -23.25 -18.25
C ALA A 137 -6.05 -22.68 -17.02
N GLN A 138 -4.83 -23.12 -16.72
CA GLN A 138 -4.04 -22.56 -15.63
C GLN A 138 -3.73 -21.06 -15.82
N LEU A 139 -3.38 -20.63 -17.03
CA LEU A 139 -3.16 -19.22 -17.35
C LEU A 139 -4.46 -18.41 -17.28
N ALA A 140 -5.55 -18.94 -17.81
CA ALA A 140 -6.86 -18.26 -17.81
C ALA A 140 -7.44 -18.05 -16.41
N VAL A 141 -7.06 -18.87 -15.42
CA VAL A 141 -7.51 -18.73 -14.02
C VAL A 141 -6.73 -17.65 -13.26
N LEU A 142 -5.52 -17.31 -13.63
CA LEU A 142 -4.65 -16.37 -12.88
C LEU A 142 -5.29 -14.99 -12.65
N PRO A 143 -5.96 -14.34 -13.61
CA PRO A 143 -6.62 -13.06 -13.39
C PRO A 143 -7.72 -13.14 -12.31
N TYR A 144 -8.44 -14.25 -12.24
CA TYR A 144 -9.49 -14.48 -11.23
C TYR A 144 -8.89 -14.77 -9.86
N GLY A 145 -7.78 -15.51 -9.81
CA GLY A 145 -7.01 -15.71 -8.59
C GLY A 145 -6.46 -14.39 -8.02
N ALA A 146 -5.94 -13.52 -8.88
CA ALA A 146 -5.51 -12.18 -8.52
C ALA A 146 -6.67 -11.31 -8.02
N ALA A 147 -7.82 -11.33 -8.70
CA ALA A 147 -9.02 -10.63 -8.25
C ALA A 147 -9.53 -11.13 -6.90
N GLY A 148 -9.46 -12.45 -6.65
CA GLY A 148 -9.77 -13.06 -5.36
C GLY A 148 -8.85 -12.56 -4.24
N ALA A 149 -7.55 -12.50 -4.48
CA ALA A 149 -6.59 -11.93 -3.54
C ALA A 149 -6.90 -10.46 -3.21
N ILE A 150 -7.25 -9.67 -4.22
CA ILE A 150 -7.63 -8.26 -4.07
C ILE A 150 -8.96 -8.10 -3.33
N LEU A 151 -9.94 -8.99 -3.56
CA LEU A 151 -11.16 -9.04 -2.77
C LEU A 151 -10.84 -9.21 -1.27
N GLY A 152 -9.85 -10.04 -0.93
CA GLY A 152 -9.33 -10.17 0.42
C GLY A 152 -8.80 -8.84 1.00
N ILE A 153 -8.16 -8.01 0.18
CA ILE A 153 -7.74 -6.66 0.58
C ILE A 153 -8.96 -5.78 0.86
N VAL A 154 -9.98 -5.81 0.03
CA VAL A 154 -11.22 -5.03 0.23
C VAL A 154 -11.90 -5.42 1.53
N VAL A 155 -12.05 -6.72 1.78
CA VAL A 155 -12.65 -7.24 3.02
C VAL A 155 -11.80 -6.85 4.24
N SER A 156 -10.49 -6.90 4.15
CA SER A 156 -9.60 -6.51 5.25
C SER A 156 -9.69 -5.03 5.59
N THR A 157 -9.73 -4.16 4.59
CA THR A 157 -9.90 -2.70 4.81
C THR A 157 -11.29 -2.37 5.35
N ALA A 158 -12.33 -3.09 4.92
CA ALA A 158 -13.67 -3.01 5.50
C ALA A 158 -13.67 -3.44 6.98
N ALA A 159 -13.02 -4.55 7.32
CA ALA A 159 -12.88 -5.04 8.69
C ALA A 159 -12.13 -4.04 9.58
N GLY A 160 -11.02 -3.46 9.09
CA GLY A 160 -10.27 -2.43 9.81
C GLY A 160 -11.08 -1.16 10.05
N SER A 161 -11.85 -0.71 9.06
CA SER A 161 -12.75 0.44 9.19
C SER A 161 -13.90 0.18 10.16
N LEU A 162 -14.49 -1.01 10.12
CA LEU A 162 -15.53 -1.45 11.04
C LEU A 162 -15.02 -1.53 12.48
N PHE A 163 -13.82 -2.09 12.68
CA PHE A 163 -13.18 -2.13 13.99
C PHE A 163 -13.02 -0.73 14.58
N LEU A 164 -12.52 0.23 13.80
CA LEU A 164 -12.34 1.62 14.26
C LEU A 164 -13.68 2.30 14.57
N TRP A 165 -14.71 2.03 13.78
CA TRP A 165 -16.05 2.55 14.00
C TRP A 165 -16.65 1.98 15.31
N ILE A 166 -16.57 0.66 15.52
CA ILE A 166 -17.01 0.00 16.76
C ILE A 166 -16.23 0.54 17.96
N TYR A 167 -14.90 0.63 17.87
CA TYR A 167 -14.06 1.18 18.93
C TYR A 167 -14.48 2.61 19.30
N SER A 168 -14.73 3.44 18.29
CA SER A 168 -15.18 4.82 18.48
C SER A 168 -16.54 4.92 19.16
N ARG A 169 -17.42 3.94 18.98
CA ARG A 169 -18.73 3.88 19.64
C ARG A 169 -18.64 3.34 21.07
N CYS A 170 -17.81 2.34 21.31
CA CYS A 170 -17.74 1.66 22.61
C CYS A 170 -16.85 2.38 23.62
N LYS A 171 -15.64 2.82 23.19
CA LYS A 171 -14.66 3.43 24.10
C LYS A 171 -14.62 4.98 24.03
N GLY A 172 -15.22 5.56 23.00
CA GLY A 172 -15.28 7.01 22.84
C GLY A 172 -13.91 7.65 22.55
N ASP A 173 -13.77 8.92 22.94
CA ASP A 173 -12.61 9.76 22.68
C ASP A 173 -11.84 10.22 23.92
N GLY A 174 -12.29 9.82 25.11
CA GLY A 174 -11.69 10.24 26.38
C GLY A 174 -11.99 11.70 26.78
N ILE A 175 -12.76 12.43 25.98
CA ILE A 175 -13.16 13.81 26.28
C ILE A 175 -14.41 13.77 27.18
N SER A 176 -14.27 14.18 28.45
CA SER A 176 -15.37 14.18 29.42
C SER A 176 -16.39 15.29 29.12
N ARG A 177 -17.61 15.15 29.64
CA ARG A 177 -18.62 16.18 29.52
C ARG A 177 -18.18 17.49 30.20
N GLN A 178 -17.52 17.42 31.34
CA GLN A 178 -16.98 18.56 32.05
C GLN A 178 -15.95 19.35 31.21
N MET A 179 -15.06 18.67 30.51
CA MET A 179 -14.10 19.31 29.59
C MET A 179 -14.82 20.04 28.45
N LEU A 180 -15.95 19.52 27.98
CA LEU A 180 -16.74 20.19 26.95
C LEU A 180 -17.52 21.41 27.45
N GLU A 181 -18.04 21.36 28.68
CA GLU A 181 -18.77 22.45 29.26
C GLU A 181 -17.88 23.69 29.46
N HIS A 182 -16.65 23.49 29.91
CA HIS A 182 -15.68 24.57 30.13
C HIS A 182 -14.92 25.00 28.87
N ALA A 183 -15.09 24.27 27.75
CA ALA A 183 -14.42 24.60 26.50
C ALA A 183 -15.06 25.80 25.81
N ALA A 184 -14.22 26.61 25.16
CA ALA A 184 -14.64 27.71 24.31
C ALA A 184 -15.65 27.27 23.23
N PRO A 185 -16.55 28.14 22.76
CA PRO A 185 -17.49 27.80 21.71
C PRO A 185 -16.76 27.35 20.45
N ALA A 186 -17.35 26.36 19.76
CA ALA A 186 -16.74 25.80 18.58
C ALA A 186 -16.69 26.80 17.43
N ARG A 187 -15.56 26.81 16.71
CA ARG A 187 -15.37 27.62 15.49
C ARG A 187 -16.36 27.23 14.39
N GLY A 188 -16.53 28.12 13.42
CA GLY A 188 -17.39 27.89 12.27
C GLY A 188 -16.96 26.62 11.48
N SER A 189 -17.94 25.86 10.97
CA SER A 189 -17.62 24.64 10.18
C SER A 189 -16.81 24.95 8.93
N LYS A 190 -17.09 26.09 8.27
CA LYS A 190 -16.37 26.56 7.08
C LYS A 190 -14.89 26.85 7.40
N GLU A 191 -14.62 27.45 8.56
CA GLU A 191 -13.27 27.79 8.99
C GLU A 191 -12.44 26.53 9.26
N ILE A 192 -13.00 25.56 10.00
CA ILE A 192 -12.36 24.28 10.28
C ILE A 192 -12.11 23.52 8.98
N LEU A 193 -13.06 23.50 8.07
CA LEU A 193 -12.93 22.81 6.77
C LEU A 193 -11.87 23.49 5.90
N LYS A 194 -11.85 24.82 5.84
CA LYS A 194 -10.82 25.58 5.13
C LYS A 194 -9.42 25.26 5.68
N GLN A 195 -9.27 25.26 7.01
CA GLN A 195 -7.99 24.91 7.64
C GLN A 195 -7.58 23.46 7.31
N LEU A 196 -8.53 22.52 7.33
CA LEU A 196 -8.27 21.11 6.99
C LEU A 196 -7.74 21.00 5.55
N TRP A 197 -8.41 21.61 4.58
CA TRP A 197 -8.00 21.56 3.18
C TRP A 197 -6.67 22.30 2.92
N THR A 198 -6.45 23.43 3.57
CA THR A 198 -5.17 24.17 3.46
C THR A 198 -3.98 23.33 3.93
N ILE A 199 -4.17 22.46 4.93
CA ILE A 199 -3.11 21.55 5.39
C ILE A 199 -3.06 20.30 4.51
N ALA A 200 -4.21 19.76 4.08
CA ALA A 200 -4.29 18.51 3.36
C ALA A 200 -3.76 18.61 1.92
N ILE A 201 -4.09 19.69 1.19
CA ILE A 201 -3.73 19.84 -0.22
C ILE A 201 -2.21 19.74 -0.47
N PRO A 202 -1.32 20.49 0.24
CA PRO A 202 0.11 20.37 0.02
C PRO A 202 0.65 18.96 0.30
N ILE A 203 0.12 18.29 1.35
CA ILE A 203 0.51 16.92 1.71
C ILE A 203 0.07 15.95 0.60
N CYS A 204 -1.16 16.11 0.09
CA CYS A 204 -1.66 15.28 -1.01
C CYS A 204 -0.85 15.49 -2.29
N LEU A 205 -0.48 16.73 -2.63
CA LEU A 205 0.34 17.01 -3.81
C LEU A 205 1.72 16.37 -3.71
N GLY A 206 2.35 16.41 -2.53
CA GLY A 206 3.62 15.70 -2.30
C GLY A 206 3.49 14.18 -2.46
N ALA A 207 2.42 13.59 -1.91
CA ALA A 207 2.16 12.17 -2.07
C ALA A 207 1.81 11.79 -3.53
N LEU A 208 1.07 12.64 -4.26
CA LEU A 208 0.79 12.44 -5.67
C LEU A 208 2.06 12.43 -6.52
N ALA A 209 3.00 13.33 -6.26
CA ALA A 209 4.27 13.35 -6.99
C ALA A 209 5.01 12.01 -6.90
N LEU A 210 5.10 11.42 -5.69
CA LEU A 210 5.72 10.11 -5.49
C LEU A 210 4.97 8.99 -6.22
N ASN A 211 3.64 8.99 -6.18
CA ASN A 211 2.84 7.97 -6.87
C ASN A 211 2.90 8.11 -8.40
N ILE A 212 2.95 9.34 -8.92
CA ILE A 212 3.14 9.60 -10.37
C ILE A 212 4.49 9.06 -10.83
N THR A 213 5.56 9.25 -10.05
CA THR A 213 6.87 8.68 -10.35
C THR A 213 6.79 7.16 -10.48
N THR A 214 6.11 6.48 -9.54
CA THR A 214 5.91 5.03 -9.62
C THR A 214 5.12 4.61 -10.87
N LEU A 215 4.09 5.37 -11.26
CA LEU A 215 3.33 5.09 -12.49
C LEU A 215 4.18 5.28 -13.75
N ILE A 216 5.04 6.31 -13.79
CA ILE A 216 5.98 6.54 -14.88
C ILE A 216 6.98 5.38 -14.97
N ASP A 217 7.51 4.92 -13.84
CA ASP A 217 8.45 3.80 -13.78
C ASP A 217 7.82 2.51 -14.33
N VAL A 218 6.60 2.18 -13.87
CA VAL A 218 5.84 1.01 -14.36
C VAL A 218 5.62 1.09 -15.86
N SER A 219 5.03 2.19 -16.35
CA SER A 219 4.72 2.38 -17.77
C SER A 219 5.99 2.41 -18.63
N SER A 220 7.04 3.10 -18.18
CA SER A 220 8.30 3.19 -18.92
C SER A 220 9.00 1.83 -19.01
N LEU A 221 9.04 1.07 -17.92
CA LEU A 221 9.70 -0.24 -17.91
C LEU A 221 8.97 -1.23 -18.81
N THR A 222 7.64 -1.30 -18.71
CA THR A 222 6.82 -2.20 -19.52
C THR A 222 6.93 -1.85 -21.01
N ASN A 223 6.80 -0.57 -21.38
CA ASN A 223 6.93 -0.13 -22.78
C ASN A 223 8.36 -0.38 -23.34
N ARG A 224 9.40 -0.22 -22.53
CA ARG A 224 10.77 -0.51 -22.96
C ARG A 224 10.99 -1.99 -23.16
N LEU A 225 10.43 -2.84 -22.30
CA LEU A 225 10.47 -4.29 -22.45
C LEU A 225 9.72 -4.75 -23.72
N SER A 226 8.52 -4.22 -23.98
CA SER A 226 7.75 -4.49 -25.20
C SER A 226 8.53 -4.05 -26.45
N THR A 227 9.07 -2.84 -26.47
CA THR A 227 9.89 -2.33 -27.59
C THR A 227 11.16 -3.16 -27.81
N ALA A 228 11.80 -3.64 -26.73
CA ALA A 228 12.98 -4.48 -26.83
C ALA A 228 12.66 -5.87 -27.42
N LEU A 229 11.48 -6.41 -27.08
CA LEU A 229 10.97 -7.64 -27.69
C LEU A 229 10.68 -7.48 -29.19
N GLU A 230 10.06 -6.36 -29.59
CA GLU A 230 9.74 -6.09 -30.99
C GLU A 230 10.99 -5.88 -31.86
N ARG A 231 12.02 -5.20 -31.32
CA ARG A 231 13.22 -4.80 -32.09
C ARG A 231 14.39 -5.79 -32.00
N GLY A 232 14.43 -6.62 -31.00
CA GLY A 232 15.57 -7.50 -30.71
C GLY A 232 15.17 -8.77 -29.96
N SER A 233 14.03 -9.37 -30.34
CA SER A 233 13.49 -10.56 -29.68
C SER A 233 14.51 -11.69 -29.49
N GLU A 234 15.37 -11.94 -30.49
CA GLU A 234 16.39 -12.99 -30.43
C GLU A 234 17.41 -12.76 -29.33
N VAL A 235 17.89 -11.52 -29.14
CA VAL A 235 18.89 -11.20 -28.11
C VAL A 235 18.26 -11.32 -26.71
N LEU A 236 17.08 -10.76 -26.53
CA LEU A 236 16.41 -10.77 -25.24
C LEU A 236 15.93 -12.16 -24.85
N LEU A 237 15.41 -12.94 -25.82
CA LEU A 237 15.02 -14.34 -25.61
C LEU A 237 16.23 -15.22 -25.35
N SER A 238 17.37 -14.99 -26.03
CA SER A 238 18.60 -15.75 -25.77
C SER A 238 19.19 -15.47 -24.37
N MET A 239 19.01 -14.26 -23.83
CA MET A 239 19.44 -13.93 -22.45
C MET A 239 18.63 -14.68 -21.38
N TYR A 240 17.37 -15.02 -21.69
CA TYR A 240 16.46 -15.71 -20.78
C TYR A 240 16.12 -17.13 -21.26
N ASP A 241 16.89 -17.67 -22.21
CA ASP A 241 16.70 -19.04 -22.74
C ASP A 241 16.83 -20.07 -21.62
N GLY A 242 15.86 -20.97 -21.53
CA GLY A 242 15.77 -21.95 -20.45
C GLY A 242 15.33 -21.42 -19.08
N ILE A 243 15.13 -20.09 -18.93
CA ILE A 243 14.66 -19.47 -17.68
C ILE A 243 13.18 -19.11 -17.76
N LEU A 244 12.73 -18.64 -18.94
CA LEU A 244 11.31 -18.35 -19.16
C LEU A 244 10.50 -19.65 -19.21
N PRO A 245 9.29 -19.68 -18.61
CA PRO A 245 8.40 -20.83 -18.78
C PRO A 245 8.10 -21.08 -20.26
N THR A 246 8.25 -22.31 -20.70
CA THR A 246 8.19 -22.75 -22.11
C THR A 246 6.85 -22.42 -22.80
N ASN A 247 5.81 -22.09 -22.04
CA ASN A 247 4.46 -21.83 -22.53
C ASN A 247 4.04 -20.36 -22.39
N THR A 248 4.95 -19.43 -22.07
CA THR A 248 4.59 -18.01 -21.93
C THR A 248 4.42 -17.40 -23.32
N PRO A 249 3.22 -16.85 -23.68
CA PRO A 249 3.03 -16.11 -24.92
C PRO A 249 3.99 -14.92 -25.01
N GLN A 250 4.45 -14.58 -26.21
CA GLN A 250 5.45 -13.52 -26.39
C GLN A 250 4.94 -12.15 -25.93
N ASP A 251 3.66 -11.88 -26.03
CA ASP A 251 2.99 -10.67 -25.57
C ASP A 251 2.90 -10.58 -24.03
N GLU A 252 3.00 -11.69 -23.31
CA GLU A 252 3.00 -11.73 -21.84
C GLU A 252 4.40 -11.66 -21.20
N ILE A 253 5.47 -11.84 -21.97
CA ILE A 253 6.85 -11.79 -21.46
C ILE A 253 7.17 -10.48 -20.74
N PRO A 254 6.80 -9.27 -21.22
CA PRO A 254 7.03 -8.03 -20.50
C PRO A 254 6.36 -8.00 -19.13
N ASN A 255 5.13 -8.48 -19.03
CA ASN A 255 4.40 -8.57 -17.78
C ASN A 255 5.03 -9.55 -16.80
N TYR A 256 5.54 -10.69 -17.31
CA TYR A 256 6.23 -11.68 -16.50
C TYR A 256 7.56 -11.14 -15.92
N LEU A 257 8.38 -10.50 -16.76
CA LEU A 257 9.62 -9.86 -16.33
C LEU A 257 9.37 -8.73 -15.33
N PHE A 258 8.31 -7.93 -15.55
CA PHE A 258 7.89 -6.91 -14.61
C PHE A 258 7.39 -7.51 -13.28
N GLY A 259 6.73 -8.66 -13.32
CA GLY A 259 6.35 -9.44 -12.14
C GLY A 259 7.57 -9.84 -11.30
N ALA A 260 8.60 -10.42 -11.93
CA ALA A 260 9.85 -10.79 -11.28
C ALA A 260 10.59 -9.59 -10.67
N TYR A 261 10.58 -8.43 -11.36
CA TYR A 261 11.09 -7.17 -10.82
C TYR A 261 10.32 -6.76 -9.55
N ASN A 262 8.98 -6.80 -9.58
CA ASN A 262 8.14 -6.43 -8.43
C ASN A 262 8.33 -7.35 -7.21
N MET A 263 8.62 -8.63 -7.40
CA MET A 263 9.00 -9.53 -6.30
C MET A 263 10.20 -8.97 -5.54
N SER A 264 11.22 -8.53 -6.28
CA SER A 264 12.44 -7.94 -5.71
C SER A 264 12.18 -6.60 -5.02
N VAL A 265 11.40 -5.72 -5.66
CA VAL A 265 11.02 -4.40 -5.10
C VAL A 265 10.20 -4.54 -3.82
N THR A 266 9.34 -5.55 -3.74
CA THR A 266 8.54 -5.81 -2.54
C THR A 266 9.43 -6.13 -1.33
N LEU A 267 10.44 -6.97 -1.51
CA LEU A 267 11.41 -7.31 -0.47
C LEU A 267 12.33 -6.14 -0.13
N PHE A 268 12.78 -5.38 -1.14
CA PHE A 268 13.55 -4.16 -0.95
C PHE A 268 12.83 -3.15 -0.06
N ASN A 269 11.54 -2.93 -0.28
CA ASN A 269 10.73 -1.95 0.45
C ASN A 269 10.58 -2.26 1.95
N LEU A 270 10.89 -3.47 2.41
CA LEU A 270 10.88 -3.81 3.85
C LEU A 270 11.89 -2.97 4.65
N ILE A 271 13.07 -2.72 4.10
CA ILE A 271 14.13 -1.96 4.81
C ILE A 271 13.75 -0.48 4.99
N PRO A 272 13.40 0.27 3.91
CA PRO A 272 12.92 1.64 4.04
C PRO A 272 11.67 1.76 4.93
N ALA A 273 10.74 0.80 4.89
CA ALA A 273 9.55 0.81 5.73
C ALA A 273 9.89 0.73 7.23
N LEU A 274 10.86 -0.10 7.61
CA LEU A 274 11.35 -0.19 8.98
C LEU A 274 12.08 1.09 9.41
N THR A 275 12.99 1.59 8.59
CA THR A 275 13.86 2.72 8.93
C THR A 275 13.10 4.05 8.99
N THR A 276 12.13 4.28 8.11
CA THR A 276 11.24 5.46 8.16
C THR A 276 10.46 5.55 9.47
N THR A 277 10.11 4.42 10.09
CA THR A 277 9.41 4.40 11.38
C THR A 277 10.27 5.01 12.49
N PHE A 278 11.59 4.75 12.49
CA PHE A 278 12.51 5.38 13.45
C PHE A 278 12.65 6.89 13.20
N GLY A 279 12.73 7.31 11.94
CA GLY A 279 12.75 8.73 11.57
C GLY A 279 11.52 9.48 12.07
N VAL A 280 10.33 8.93 11.85
CA VAL A 280 9.06 9.52 12.31
C VAL A 280 8.97 9.56 13.83
N SER A 281 9.43 8.52 14.53
CA SER A 281 9.40 8.48 16.00
C SER A 281 10.34 9.50 16.65
N ALA A 282 11.43 9.85 16.02
CA ALA A 282 12.40 10.84 16.50
C ALA A 282 11.98 12.30 16.20
N LEU A 283 11.04 12.52 15.29
CA LEU A 283 10.62 13.85 14.87
C LEU A 283 10.23 14.80 16.03
N PRO A 284 9.46 14.35 17.05
CA PRO A 284 9.12 15.21 18.19
C PRO A 284 10.34 15.65 19.00
N ALA A 285 11.32 14.75 19.21
CA ALA A 285 12.55 15.07 19.95
C ALA A 285 13.45 16.06 19.18
N VAL A 286 13.55 15.88 17.86
CA VAL A 286 14.29 16.79 16.96
C VAL A 286 13.63 18.17 16.91
N THR A 287 12.32 18.24 16.78
CA THR A 287 11.55 19.52 16.76
C THR A 287 11.63 20.25 18.10
N ALA A 288 11.57 19.55 19.22
CA ALA A 288 11.74 20.15 20.54
C ALA A 288 13.14 20.72 20.73
N ALA A 289 14.19 20.01 20.33
CA ALA A 289 15.57 20.48 20.38
C ALA A 289 15.79 21.70 19.47
N TRP A 290 15.17 21.73 18.29
CA TRP A 290 15.19 22.87 17.40
C TRP A 290 14.52 24.11 18.01
N ALA A 291 13.32 23.94 18.57
CA ALA A 291 12.57 25.02 19.24
C ALA A 291 13.32 25.58 20.45
N ALA A 292 14.04 24.73 21.19
CA ALA A 292 14.89 25.13 22.30
C ALA A 292 16.23 25.77 21.87
N ARG A 293 16.49 25.88 20.55
CA ARG A 293 17.76 26.37 19.97
C ARG A 293 19.01 25.67 20.48
N SER A 294 18.87 24.44 20.98
CA SER A 294 19.97 23.63 21.52
C SER A 294 20.63 22.82 20.42
N LYS A 295 21.74 23.35 19.84
CA LYS A 295 22.50 22.67 18.79
C LYS A 295 23.06 21.31 19.25
N SER A 296 23.49 21.19 20.50
CA SER A 296 24.05 19.95 21.06
C SER A 296 22.99 18.85 21.16
N LEU A 297 21.79 19.19 21.66
CA LEU A 297 20.69 18.25 21.78
C LEU A 297 20.14 17.84 20.39
N LEU A 298 20.04 18.79 19.47
CA LEU A 298 19.66 18.55 18.09
C LEU A 298 20.60 17.56 17.40
N ARG A 299 21.91 17.82 17.49
CA ARG A 299 22.94 16.95 16.93
C ARG A 299 22.86 15.54 17.53
N ARG A 300 22.76 15.44 18.84
CA ARG A 300 22.66 14.15 19.56
C ARG A 300 21.43 13.34 19.09
N ASN A 301 20.29 13.99 18.93
CA ASN A 301 19.07 13.31 18.47
C ASN A 301 19.21 12.82 17.03
N ILE A 302 19.76 13.63 16.13
CA ILE A 302 20.01 13.24 14.73
C ILE A 302 21.03 12.09 14.67
N GLU A 303 22.16 12.21 15.38
CA GLU A 303 23.19 11.16 15.41
C GLU A 303 22.62 9.83 15.98
N SER A 304 21.72 9.90 16.96
CA SER A 304 21.05 8.71 17.51
C SER A 304 20.20 8.01 16.45
N VAL A 305 19.40 8.77 15.69
CA VAL A 305 18.58 8.21 14.58
C VAL A 305 19.48 7.58 13.52
N TRP A 306 20.50 8.30 13.08
CA TRP A 306 21.46 7.80 12.09
C TRP A 306 22.11 6.49 12.53
N ARG A 307 22.53 6.43 13.80
CA ARG A 307 23.16 5.23 14.37
C ARG A 307 22.20 4.03 14.36
N VAL A 308 20.97 4.22 14.84
CA VAL A 308 19.98 3.13 14.88
C VAL A 308 19.58 2.68 13.48
N THR A 309 19.33 3.64 12.58
CA THR A 309 18.97 3.34 11.19
C THR A 309 20.10 2.60 10.48
N SER A 310 21.34 3.07 10.60
CA SER A 310 22.50 2.41 9.99
C SER A 310 22.75 1.02 10.56
N MET A 311 22.57 0.83 11.87
CA MET A 311 22.73 -0.48 12.53
C MET A 311 21.76 -1.53 12.01
N ILE A 312 20.59 -1.11 11.50
CA ILE A 312 19.61 -2.00 10.89
C ILE A 312 19.82 -2.09 9.38
N ALA A 313 19.99 -0.95 8.70
CA ALA A 313 20.04 -0.90 7.24
C ALA A 313 21.26 -1.62 6.66
N PHE A 314 22.45 -1.50 7.26
CA PHE A 314 23.64 -2.17 6.77
C PHE A 314 23.52 -3.71 6.83
N PRO A 315 23.25 -4.35 7.98
CA PRO A 315 23.11 -5.80 8.01
C PRO A 315 21.95 -6.31 7.17
N ALA A 316 20.82 -5.60 7.16
CA ALA A 316 19.65 -6.00 6.37
C ALA A 316 19.91 -5.88 4.86
N GLY A 317 20.51 -4.78 4.39
CA GLY A 317 20.83 -4.57 2.97
C GLY A 317 21.85 -5.57 2.46
N PHE A 318 22.96 -5.76 3.18
CA PHE A 318 23.96 -6.77 2.83
C PHE A 318 23.42 -8.19 2.99
N GLY A 319 22.56 -8.43 3.99
CA GLY A 319 21.89 -9.73 4.17
C GLY A 319 20.97 -10.07 3.00
N ILE A 320 20.16 -9.11 2.54
CA ILE A 320 19.33 -9.28 1.33
C ILE A 320 20.21 -9.50 0.09
N CYS A 321 21.31 -8.75 -0.05
CA CYS A 321 22.22 -8.93 -1.16
C CYS A 321 22.86 -10.34 -1.19
N ALA A 322 23.33 -10.83 -0.05
CA ALA A 322 23.98 -12.13 0.06
C ALA A 322 23.00 -13.31 -0.05
N LEU A 323 21.80 -13.16 0.53
CA LEU A 323 20.79 -14.21 0.63
C LEU A 323 19.62 -13.99 -0.34
N ALA A 324 19.79 -13.24 -1.42
CA ALA A 324 18.72 -12.88 -2.36
C ALA A 324 17.96 -14.11 -2.88
N GLU A 325 18.68 -15.10 -3.37
CA GLU A 325 18.10 -16.32 -3.93
C GLU A 325 17.42 -17.21 -2.87
N PRO A 326 18.03 -17.52 -1.72
CA PRO A 326 17.35 -18.23 -0.64
C PRO A 326 16.09 -17.53 -0.11
N ILE A 327 16.12 -16.19 0.01
CA ILE A 327 14.96 -15.41 0.46
C ILE A 327 13.83 -15.50 -0.56
N LEU A 328 14.12 -15.29 -1.84
CA LEU A 328 13.13 -15.40 -2.91
C LEU A 328 12.54 -16.81 -2.97
N THR A 329 13.38 -17.84 -2.88
CA THR A 329 12.94 -19.25 -2.88
C THR A 329 12.01 -19.53 -1.70
N LEU A 330 12.32 -19.00 -0.52
CA LEU A 330 11.48 -19.20 0.67
C LEU A 330 10.12 -18.49 0.54
N VAL A 331 10.10 -17.28 -0.01
CA VAL A 331 8.88 -16.45 -0.08
C VAL A 331 8.03 -16.80 -1.29
N TYR A 332 8.66 -17.09 -2.44
CA TYR A 332 7.97 -17.29 -3.72
C TYR A 332 8.13 -18.73 -4.25
N GLN A 333 7.97 -19.73 -3.38
CA GLN A 333 8.08 -21.16 -3.72
C GLN A 333 7.15 -21.60 -4.88
N ALA A 334 6.03 -20.87 -5.06
CA ALA A 334 5.04 -21.19 -6.09
C ALA A 334 5.49 -20.87 -7.53
N ASP A 335 6.49 -20.00 -7.70
CA ASP A 335 7.03 -19.61 -9.01
C ASP A 335 8.56 -19.64 -9.02
N PRO A 336 9.15 -20.85 -9.06
CA PRO A 336 10.60 -21.00 -9.05
C PRO A 336 11.28 -20.48 -10.33
N ALA A 337 10.56 -20.36 -11.44
CA ALA A 337 11.09 -19.86 -12.70
C ALA A 337 11.40 -18.36 -12.67
N SER A 338 10.70 -17.57 -11.86
CA SER A 338 10.98 -16.15 -11.68
C SER A 338 12.21 -15.86 -10.81
N ILE A 339 12.67 -16.81 -9.99
CA ILE A 339 13.76 -16.62 -9.02
C ILE A 339 15.09 -16.25 -9.68
N PRO A 340 15.55 -16.93 -10.76
CA PRO A 340 16.80 -16.58 -11.44
C PRO A 340 16.80 -15.16 -12.03
N ILE A 341 15.61 -14.65 -12.39
CA ILE A 341 15.41 -13.30 -12.92
C ILE A 341 15.40 -12.28 -11.77
N ALA A 342 14.68 -12.57 -10.70
CA ALA A 342 14.51 -11.68 -9.56
C ALA A 342 15.77 -11.58 -8.68
N ALA A 343 16.55 -12.65 -8.51
CA ALA A 343 17.68 -12.68 -7.59
C ALA A 343 18.79 -11.66 -7.92
N PRO A 344 19.25 -11.48 -9.16
CA PRO A 344 20.22 -10.45 -9.51
C PRO A 344 19.69 -9.03 -9.21
N ILE A 345 18.40 -8.78 -9.49
CA ILE A 345 17.74 -7.52 -9.24
C ILE A 345 17.71 -7.23 -7.73
N LEU A 346 17.33 -8.23 -6.94
CA LEU A 346 17.28 -8.10 -5.49
C LEU A 346 18.65 -7.87 -4.86
N ARG A 347 19.71 -8.45 -5.40
CA ARG A 347 21.09 -8.19 -4.96
C ARG A 347 21.46 -6.71 -5.11
N VAL A 348 21.17 -6.12 -6.26
CA VAL A 348 21.43 -4.69 -6.51
C VAL A 348 20.56 -3.82 -5.62
N LEU A 349 19.28 -4.13 -5.51
CA LEU A 349 18.35 -3.41 -4.65
C LEU A 349 18.71 -3.51 -3.17
N GLY A 350 19.25 -4.65 -2.71
CA GLY A 350 19.74 -4.82 -1.34
C GLY A 350 20.85 -3.82 -1.00
N LEU A 351 21.79 -3.58 -1.93
CA LEU A 351 22.79 -2.55 -1.76
C LEU A 351 22.17 -1.13 -1.79
N ALA A 352 21.23 -0.89 -2.70
CA ALA A 352 20.54 0.41 -2.78
C ALA A 352 19.74 0.70 -1.50
N ALA A 353 19.18 -0.31 -0.84
CA ALA A 353 18.41 -0.15 0.39
C ALA A 353 19.20 0.50 1.53
N VAL A 354 20.51 0.28 1.59
CA VAL A 354 21.40 0.89 2.59
C VAL A 354 21.44 2.42 2.44
N PHE A 355 21.33 2.92 1.20
CA PHE A 355 21.38 4.36 0.91
C PHE A 355 20.02 5.04 0.97
N VAL A 356 18.93 4.26 0.83
CA VAL A 356 17.56 4.78 0.86
C VAL A 356 16.98 4.76 2.28
N ALA A 357 17.53 3.94 3.15
CA ALA A 357 17.16 3.86 4.57
C ALA A 357 17.58 5.12 5.35
#